data_c5cdd99fc622241cbe9b2f3aedb00ec3
#
_entry.id   c5cdd99fc622241cbe9b2f3aedb00ec3
#
_cell.length_a   1.000
_cell.length_b   1.000
_cell.length_c   1.000
_cell.angle_alpha   90.00
_cell.angle_beta   90.00
_cell.angle_gamma   90.00
#
_symmetry.space_group_name_H-M   'P 1'
#
loop_
_entity.id
_entity.type
_entity.pdbx_description
1 polymer ?
#
loop_
_entity_poly.entity_id
_entity_poly.type
_entity_poly.pdbx_seq_one_letter_code
_entity_poly.pdbx_strand_id
1 'polypeptide(L)'
;MGLTTLIRLRTRRQYLLARAFRRRRQLTPVRDRTAHLSARPILLFSTMRNERVRLPYFLTYYRRLGIDHFLIVDNGSDDGTREYLAEQPDVSVWTTPDSYRRSRFGMDWLMHLLRRHGDGRWCLTVDVDEFLVYPYCETRPLRALTDWLDSAETHSFSAMMLDMYPKGAMHEQPYREGQNPFEIAQYFDSGNYIHSRNATYRNIWIQGGPRARLFFSDRPKLAPAMNKTPLVKWDRTYAYVSSTHMMLPRHLNLTYDDQGGERPSGVLLHAKFLDTFAAKAAEELARGQHYAQSEEYRAYREGISRERDLWCNWSEKYVNWRQLEVLGLMSKGNWA
;
A
#
# COMPACT_ATOMS: atom_id res chain seq x y z
N MET A 1 -28.23 -1.75 -11.17
CA MET A 1 -28.00 -0.93 -9.97
C MET A 1 -28.95 0.24 -9.96
N GLY A 2 -29.65 0.48 -8.85
CA GLY A 2 -30.65 1.53 -8.77
C GLY A 2 -30.03 2.94 -8.72
N LEU A 3 -30.76 3.95 -9.18
CA LEU A 3 -30.39 5.37 -9.19
C LEU A 3 -29.96 5.86 -7.76
N THR A 4 -30.64 5.40 -6.72
CA THR A 4 -30.33 5.72 -5.32
C THR A 4 -28.91 5.32 -4.91
N THR A 5 -28.42 4.16 -5.38
CA THR A 5 -27.03 3.73 -5.10
C THR A 5 -26.02 4.63 -5.81
N LEU A 6 -26.27 5.05 -7.06
CA LEU A 6 -25.40 5.96 -7.79
C LEU A 6 -25.30 7.34 -7.10
N ILE A 7 -26.43 7.88 -6.67
CA ILE A 7 -26.47 9.14 -5.93
C ILE A 7 -25.67 9.02 -4.63
N ARG A 8 -25.89 7.95 -3.85
CA ARG A 8 -25.16 7.70 -2.60
C ARG A 8 -23.64 7.64 -2.81
N LEU A 9 -23.18 6.94 -3.86
CA LEU A 9 -21.75 6.86 -4.16
C LEU A 9 -21.17 8.22 -4.59
N ARG A 10 -21.92 8.99 -5.39
CA ARG A 10 -21.52 10.35 -5.77
C ARG A 10 -21.41 11.26 -4.54
N THR A 11 -22.43 11.27 -3.68
CA THR A 11 -22.42 12.04 -2.42
C THR A 11 -21.28 11.62 -1.52
N ARG A 12 -21.03 10.29 -1.37
CA ARG A 12 -19.90 9.78 -0.61
C ARG A 12 -18.57 10.29 -1.15
N ARG A 13 -18.37 10.27 -2.47
CA ARG A 13 -17.16 10.79 -3.12
C ARG A 13 -16.97 12.28 -2.82
N GLN A 14 -18.00 13.09 -3.00
CA GLN A 14 -17.94 14.54 -2.71
C GLN A 14 -17.62 14.82 -1.25
N TYR A 15 -18.21 14.05 -0.34
CA TYR A 15 -17.90 14.14 1.08
C TYR A 15 -16.41 13.87 1.36
N LEU A 16 -15.85 12.81 0.76
CA LEU A 16 -14.43 12.44 0.93
C LEU A 16 -13.49 13.53 0.39
N LEU A 17 -13.82 14.09 -0.77
CA LEU A 17 -13.06 15.18 -1.38
C LEU A 17 -13.12 16.47 -0.56
N ALA A 18 -14.29 16.83 -0.06
CA ALA A 18 -14.47 17.99 0.83
C ALA A 18 -13.71 17.80 2.15
N ARG A 19 -13.69 16.56 2.68
CA ARG A 19 -12.97 16.20 3.88
C ARG A 19 -11.44 16.34 3.68
N ALA A 20 -10.89 15.82 2.60
CA ALA A 20 -9.48 15.98 2.24
C ALA A 20 -9.10 17.45 2.08
N PHE A 21 -9.97 18.25 1.46
CA PHE A 21 -9.76 19.67 1.32
C PHE A 21 -9.71 20.41 2.68
N ARG A 22 -10.57 20.06 3.62
CA ARG A 22 -10.52 20.63 4.97
C ARG A 22 -9.24 20.25 5.72
N ARG A 23 -8.82 18.98 5.59
CA ARG A 23 -7.63 18.43 6.27
C ARG A 23 -6.30 18.98 5.74
N ARG A 24 -6.28 19.65 4.59
CA ARG A 24 -5.07 20.31 4.07
C ARG A 24 -4.42 21.28 5.06
N ARG A 25 -5.23 21.88 5.95
CA ARG A 25 -4.75 22.84 6.96
C ARG A 25 -3.91 22.19 8.06
N GLN A 26 -3.91 20.85 8.12
CA GLN A 26 -3.13 20.08 9.07
C GLN A 26 -1.72 19.79 8.56
N LEU A 27 -1.48 20.02 7.27
CA LEU A 27 -0.20 19.78 6.63
C LEU A 27 0.66 21.04 6.66
N THR A 28 1.84 20.93 7.26
CA THR A 28 2.88 21.96 7.23
C THR A 28 4.01 21.49 6.32
N PRO A 29 4.36 22.22 5.26
CA PRO A 29 5.48 21.84 4.41
C PRO A 29 6.80 21.97 5.18
N VAL A 30 7.59 20.90 5.17
CA VAL A 30 8.98 20.88 5.68
C VAL A 30 9.92 21.18 4.53
N ARG A 31 9.71 20.49 3.42
CA ARG A 31 10.46 20.69 2.17
C ARG A 31 9.55 20.42 0.98
N ASP A 32 9.27 21.42 0.18
CA ASP A 32 8.46 21.30 -1.05
C ASP A 32 9.36 21.53 -2.27
N ARG A 33 9.52 20.50 -3.09
CA ARG A 33 10.29 20.53 -4.36
C ARG A 33 9.38 20.30 -5.56
N THR A 34 8.06 20.37 -5.39
CA THR A 34 7.08 20.08 -6.44
C THR A 34 7.11 21.06 -7.61
N ALA A 35 7.73 22.22 -7.45
CA ALA A 35 7.92 23.18 -8.54
C ALA A 35 8.88 22.66 -9.65
N HIS A 36 9.69 21.67 -9.35
CA HIS A 36 10.69 21.10 -10.26
C HIS A 36 10.29 19.75 -10.87
N LEU A 37 9.02 19.37 -10.76
CA LEU A 37 8.51 18.14 -11.35
C LEU A 37 8.64 18.18 -12.89
N SER A 38 9.08 17.07 -13.48
CA SER A 38 9.09 16.87 -14.93
C SER A 38 7.68 16.95 -15.53
N ALA A 39 7.56 17.01 -16.85
CA ALA A 39 6.25 17.14 -17.51
C ALA A 39 5.33 15.93 -17.27
N ARG A 40 5.89 14.73 -17.21
CA ARG A 40 5.13 13.47 -17.04
C ARG A 40 5.75 12.59 -15.93
N PRO A 41 5.83 13.07 -14.68
CA PRO A 41 6.44 12.30 -13.61
C PRO A 41 5.52 11.15 -13.18
N ILE A 42 6.12 10.05 -12.73
CA ILE A 42 5.44 9.05 -11.90
C ILE A 42 5.73 9.41 -10.45
N LEU A 43 4.66 9.69 -9.70
CA LEU A 43 4.74 10.19 -8.33
C LEU A 43 4.43 9.10 -7.32
N LEU A 44 5.17 9.06 -6.21
CA LEU A 44 4.86 8.17 -5.09
C LEU A 44 4.34 8.98 -3.90
N PHE A 45 3.26 8.50 -3.30
CA PHE A 45 2.61 9.10 -2.13
C PHE A 45 2.61 8.11 -0.96
N SER A 46 3.05 8.55 0.21
CA SER A 46 3.03 7.76 1.44
C SER A 46 2.81 8.62 2.68
N THR A 47 2.19 8.03 3.70
CA THR A 47 2.15 8.60 5.05
C THR A 47 2.91 7.66 5.97
N MET A 48 3.81 8.20 6.80
CA MET A 48 4.66 7.37 7.64
C MET A 48 4.96 8.02 8.99
N ARG A 49 5.42 7.20 9.91
CA ARG A 49 5.93 7.60 11.22
C ARG A 49 6.99 6.61 11.69
N ASN A 50 8.12 7.14 12.18
CA ASN A 50 9.21 6.34 12.75
C ASN A 50 9.66 5.20 11.84
N GLU A 51 10.06 5.55 10.61
CA GLU A 51 10.46 4.61 9.57
C GLU A 51 11.90 4.78 9.11
N ARG A 52 12.73 5.46 9.92
CA ARG A 52 14.11 5.80 9.56
C ARG A 52 14.91 4.59 9.07
N VAL A 53 14.72 3.45 9.73
CA VAL A 53 15.43 2.21 9.41
C VAL A 53 15.08 1.64 8.02
N ARG A 54 13.82 1.83 7.55
CA ARG A 54 13.34 1.30 6.25
C ARG A 54 13.58 2.25 5.08
N LEU A 55 13.66 3.55 5.33
CA LEU A 55 13.67 4.58 4.31
C LEU A 55 14.77 4.43 3.26
N PRO A 56 16.05 4.12 3.59
CA PRO A 56 17.10 4.06 2.58
C PRO A 56 16.82 2.97 1.52
N TYR A 57 16.35 1.80 1.95
CA TYR A 57 15.97 0.75 1.02
C TYR A 57 14.68 1.10 0.24
N PHE A 58 13.66 1.63 0.92
CA PHE A 58 12.39 2.04 0.29
C PHE A 58 12.61 3.03 -0.85
N LEU A 59 13.37 4.10 -0.61
CA LEU A 59 13.66 5.10 -1.63
C LEU A 59 14.47 4.51 -2.78
N THR A 60 15.51 3.71 -2.46
CA THR A 60 16.35 3.05 -3.47
C THR A 60 15.55 2.10 -4.35
N TYR A 61 14.65 1.31 -3.76
CA TYR A 61 13.79 0.40 -4.49
C TYR A 61 12.90 1.13 -5.50
N TYR A 62 12.20 2.16 -5.06
CA TYR A 62 11.26 2.88 -5.90
C TYR A 62 11.95 3.80 -6.94
N ARG A 63 13.12 4.34 -6.63
CA ARG A 63 13.97 5.04 -7.62
C ARG A 63 14.36 4.09 -8.75
N ARG A 64 14.82 2.90 -8.42
CA ARG A 64 15.16 1.86 -9.41
C ARG A 64 13.95 1.42 -10.23
N LEU A 65 12.76 1.42 -9.65
CA LEU A 65 11.51 1.09 -10.35
C LEU A 65 11.10 2.19 -11.34
N GLY A 66 11.58 3.42 -11.16
CA GLY A 66 11.31 4.58 -12.03
C GLY A 66 10.31 5.57 -11.45
N ILE A 67 10.23 5.68 -10.12
CA ILE A 67 9.55 6.80 -9.45
C ILE A 67 10.41 8.05 -9.60
N ASP A 68 9.81 9.11 -10.12
CA ASP A 68 10.49 10.39 -10.38
C ASP A 68 10.50 11.32 -9.15
N HIS A 69 9.47 11.24 -8.30
CA HIS A 69 9.36 12.09 -7.11
C HIS A 69 8.46 11.48 -6.03
N PHE A 70 8.83 11.73 -4.78
CA PHE A 70 8.15 11.24 -3.59
C PHE A 70 7.44 12.39 -2.87
N LEU A 71 6.16 12.22 -2.55
CA LEU A 71 5.38 13.17 -1.76
C LEU A 71 4.97 12.47 -0.44
N ILE A 72 5.67 12.83 0.63
CA ILE A 72 5.58 12.12 1.90
C ILE A 72 4.92 12.99 2.97
N VAL A 73 4.03 12.39 3.73
CA VAL A 73 3.47 12.97 4.95
C VAL A 73 4.09 12.28 6.16
N ASP A 74 4.91 13.01 6.89
CA ASP A 74 5.43 12.60 8.19
C ASP A 74 4.41 12.88 9.29
N ASN A 75 3.97 11.85 10.00
CA ASN A 75 3.00 12.00 11.10
C ASN A 75 3.71 12.12 12.46
N GLY A 76 4.60 13.09 12.57
CA GLY A 76 5.28 13.45 13.81
C GLY A 76 6.31 12.40 14.26
N SER A 77 7.22 12.02 13.37
CA SER A 77 8.36 11.14 13.70
C SER A 77 9.34 11.81 14.65
N ASP A 78 10.00 11.00 15.48
CA ASP A 78 11.02 11.39 16.46
C ASP A 78 12.32 10.55 16.36
N ASP A 79 12.44 9.72 15.32
CA ASP A 79 13.57 8.82 15.03
C ASP A 79 14.52 9.33 13.93
N GLY A 80 14.38 10.59 13.47
CA GLY A 80 15.16 11.14 12.35
C GLY A 80 14.56 10.87 10.96
N THR A 81 13.38 10.26 10.86
CA THR A 81 12.66 10.02 9.59
C THR A 81 12.47 11.30 8.78
N ARG A 82 11.96 12.35 9.41
CA ARG A 82 11.63 13.62 8.74
C ARG A 82 12.88 14.34 8.21
N GLU A 83 13.93 14.38 8.99
CA GLU A 83 15.22 14.99 8.68
C GLU A 83 15.84 14.27 7.48
N TYR A 84 15.91 12.95 7.52
CA TYR A 84 16.43 12.14 6.41
C TYR A 84 15.66 12.35 5.11
N LEU A 85 14.33 12.41 5.15
CA LEU A 85 13.50 12.67 3.98
C LEU A 85 13.74 14.09 3.41
N ALA A 86 13.88 15.09 4.28
CA ALA A 86 14.09 16.48 3.88
C ALA A 86 15.41 16.71 3.15
N GLU A 87 16.43 15.87 3.38
CA GLU A 87 17.72 15.89 2.70
C GLU A 87 17.67 15.32 1.28
N GLN A 88 16.69 14.45 0.97
CA GLN A 88 16.61 13.78 -0.32
C GLN A 88 16.19 14.75 -1.44
N PRO A 89 16.90 14.77 -2.60
CA PRO A 89 16.66 15.76 -3.66
C PRO A 89 15.31 15.57 -4.39
N ASP A 90 14.80 14.35 -4.43
CA ASP A 90 13.59 13.93 -5.12
C ASP A 90 12.39 13.69 -4.17
N VAL A 91 12.47 14.19 -2.93
CA VAL A 91 11.42 14.03 -1.91
C VAL A 91 10.87 15.40 -1.51
N SER A 92 9.56 15.52 -1.50
CA SER A 92 8.82 16.60 -0.84
C SER A 92 8.16 16.08 0.42
N VAL A 93 8.31 16.79 1.54
CA VAL A 93 7.86 16.37 2.86
C VAL A 93 6.91 17.40 3.46
N TRP A 94 5.79 16.93 3.95
CA TRP A 94 4.89 17.66 4.84
C TRP A 94 4.84 16.95 6.18
N THR A 95 4.71 17.71 7.25
CA THR A 95 4.53 17.14 8.60
C THR A 95 3.16 17.49 9.17
N THR A 96 2.69 16.64 10.08
CA THR A 96 1.46 16.87 10.83
C THR A 96 1.49 16.16 12.18
N PRO A 97 1.16 16.84 13.30
CA PRO A 97 0.97 16.22 14.61
C PRO A 97 -0.46 15.67 14.79
N ASP A 98 -1.33 15.87 13.80
CA ASP A 98 -2.75 15.50 13.90
C ASP A 98 -2.97 13.99 13.92
N SER A 99 -4.15 13.58 14.39
CA SER A 99 -4.51 12.18 14.54
C SER A 99 -4.57 11.43 13.22
N TYR A 100 -3.73 10.40 13.08
CA TYR A 100 -3.69 9.47 11.96
C TYR A 100 -5.07 8.80 11.73
N ARG A 101 -5.70 8.32 12.81
CA ARG A 101 -7.05 7.72 12.76
C ARG A 101 -8.11 8.71 12.26
N ARG A 102 -8.11 9.95 12.77
CA ARG A 102 -9.07 10.97 12.36
C ARG A 102 -8.86 11.46 10.94
N SER A 103 -7.69 11.28 10.36
CA SER A 103 -7.38 11.56 8.95
C SER A 103 -7.67 10.36 8.03
N ARG A 104 -8.41 9.37 8.52
CA ARG A 104 -8.65 8.10 7.80
C ARG A 104 -7.35 7.39 7.47
N PHE A 105 -6.50 7.26 8.47
CA PHE A 105 -5.18 6.61 8.32
C PHE A 105 -4.32 7.30 7.25
N GLY A 106 -4.16 8.63 7.37
CA GLY A 106 -3.38 9.45 6.45
C GLY A 106 -4.06 9.74 5.10
N MET A 107 -5.12 9.02 4.73
CA MET A 107 -5.72 9.14 3.40
C MET A 107 -6.30 10.52 3.08
N ASP A 108 -6.79 11.26 4.08
CA ASP A 108 -7.30 12.61 3.84
C ASP A 108 -6.16 13.58 3.46
N TRP A 109 -4.97 13.39 4.03
CA TRP A 109 -3.78 14.14 3.70
C TRP A 109 -3.24 13.78 2.32
N LEU A 110 -3.08 12.46 2.05
CA LEU A 110 -2.62 11.98 0.75
C LEU A 110 -3.59 12.38 -0.37
N MET A 111 -4.90 12.28 -0.18
CA MET A 111 -5.87 12.71 -1.16
C MET A 111 -5.79 14.22 -1.46
N HIS A 112 -5.42 15.05 -0.48
CA HIS A 112 -5.16 16.45 -0.75
C HIS A 112 -3.95 16.64 -1.67
N LEU A 113 -2.84 15.97 -1.36
CA LEU A 113 -1.62 16.03 -2.17
C LEU A 113 -1.82 15.44 -3.57
N LEU A 114 -2.50 14.29 -3.68
CA LEU A 114 -2.89 13.66 -4.94
C LEU A 114 -3.70 14.61 -5.83
N ARG A 115 -4.70 15.29 -5.27
CA ARG A 115 -5.50 16.28 -6.02
C ARG A 115 -4.70 17.49 -6.48
N ARG A 116 -3.70 17.89 -5.70
CA ARG A 116 -2.90 19.09 -5.99
C ARG A 116 -1.78 18.78 -7.00
N HIS A 117 -1.11 17.64 -6.86
CA HIS A 117 0.10 17.31 -7.59
C HIS A 117 -0.04 16.10 -8.53
N GLY A 118 -1.05 15.26 -8.32
CA GLY A 118 -1.23 14.01 -9.07
C GLY A 118 -2.13 14.13 -10.31
N ASP A 119 -2.91 15.19 -10.47
CA ASP A 119 -3.89 15.34 -11.54
C ASP A 119 -3.28 15.12 -12.94
N GLY A 120 -3.83 14.17 -13.70
CA GLY A 120 -3.32 13.76 -15.01
C GLY A 120 -2.05 12.90 -14.99
N ARG A 121 -1.50 12.55 -13.82
CA ARG A 121 -0.24 11.82 -13.64
C ARG A 121 -0.46 10.43 -13.08
N TRP A 122 0.48 9.53 -13.34
CA TRP A 122 0.52 8.24 -12.67
C TRP A 122 1.03 8.42 -11.23
N CYS A 123 0.22 7.96 -10.29
CA CYS A 123 0.46 8.10 -8.86
C CYS A 123 0.45 6.72 -8.20
N LEU A 124 1.53 6.37 -7.54
CA LEU A 124 1.65 5.19 -6.71
C LEU A 124 1.42 5.57 -5.25
N THR A 125 0.48 4.94 -4.57
CA THR A 125 0.18 5.16 -3.15
C THR A 125 0.43 3.87 -2.39
N VAL A 126 1.44 3.86 -1.54
CA VAL A 126 1.90 2.68 -0.78
C VAL A 126 2.33 3.05 0.64
N ASP A 127 2.30 2.08 1.53
CA ASP A 127 2.92 2.17 2.85
C ASP A 127 4.43 1.87 2.72
N VAL A 128 5.24 2.29 3.69
CA VAL A 128 6.71 2.19 3.61
C VAL A 128 7.24 0.75 3.66
N ASP A 129 6.43 -0.18 4.08
CA ASP A 129 6.70 -1.62 4.13
C ASP A 129 6.08 -2.41 2.96
N GLU A 130 5.55 -1.71 1.96
CA GLU A 130 4.95 -2.29 0.76
C GLU A 130 5.82 -2.05 -0.47
N PHE A 131 6.13 -3.10 -1.23
CA PHE A 131 7.02 -3.07 -2.38
C PHE A 131 6.34 -3.64 -3.61
N LEU A 132 6.08 -2.80 -4.62
CA LEU A 132 5.34 -3.17 -5.82
C LEU A 132 6.17 -4.07 -6.74
N VAL A 133 5.65 -5.27 -6.99
CA VAL A 133 6.11 -6.19 -8.03
C VAL A 133 5.02 -6.25 -9.11
N TYR A 134 5.43 -6.08 -10.36
CA TYR A 134 4.55 -6.20 -11.53
C TYR A 134 5.23 -7.08 -12.60
N PRO A 135 4.50 -7.62 -13.57
CA PRO A 135 5.12 -8.42 -14.63
C PRO A 135 6.29 -7.70 -15.28
N TYR A 136 7.40 -8.39 -15.48
CA TYR A 136 8.64 -7.86 -16.07
C TYR A 136 9.34 -6.74 -15.29
N CYS A 137 9.04 -6.51 -14.01
CA CYS A 137 9.58 -5.41 -13.21
C CYS A 137 11.11 -5.40 -13.07
N GLU A 138 11.77 -6.55 -13.30
CA GLU A 138 13.23 -6.67 -13.29
C GLU A 138 13.89 -6.14 -14.58
N THR A 139 13.14 -6.09 -15.68
CA THR A 139 13.65 -5.77 -17.02
C THR A 139 12.95 -4.59 -17.70
N ARG A 140 11.76 -4.20 -17.22
CA ARG A 140 10.98 -3.09 -17.75
C ARG A 140 10.66 -2.09 -16.63
N PRO A 141 11.00 -0.81 -16.81
CA PRO A 141 10.68 0.22 -15.80
C PRO A 141 9.18 0.42 -15.67
N LEU A 142 8.73 0.97 -14.55
CA LEU A 142 7.32 1.27 -14.29
C LEU A 142 6.68 2.15 -15.39
N ARG A 143 7.50 2.98 -16.05
CA ARG A 143 7.08 3.77 -17.21
C ARG A 143 6.54 2.91 -18.35
N ALA A 144 7.16 1.77 -18.63
CA ALA A 144 6.68 0.87 -19.68
C ALA A 144 5.29 0.31 -19.35
N LEU A 145 5.04 -0.03 -18.08
CA LEU A 145 3.71 -0.44 -17.62
C LEU A 145 2.70 0.70 -17.75
N THR A 146 3.04 1.91 -17.31
CA THR A 146 2.10 3.05 -17.35
C THR A 146 1.79 3.51 -18.79
N ASP A 147 2.75 3.45 -19.69
CA ASP A 147 2.51 3.79 -21.10
C ASP A 147 1.62 2.73 -21.79
N TRP A 148 1.79 1.46 -21.43
CA TRP A 148 0.88 0.41 -21.91
C TRP A 148 -0.54 0.56 -21.34
N LEU A 149 -0.68 0.86 -20.03
CA LEU A 149 -1.97 1.12 -19.39
C LEU A 149 -2.68 2.32 -20.04
N ASP A 150 -1.92 3.36 -20.40
CA ASP A 150 -2.43 4.51 -21.13
C ASP A 150 -2.96 4.10 -22.52
N SER A 151 -2.24 3.27 -23.26
CA SER A 151 -2.67 2.76 -24.57
C SER A 151 -3.92 1.87 -24.49
N ALA A 152 -4.09 1.18 -23.36
CA ALA A 152 -5.26 0.34 -23.06
C ALA A 152 -6.41 1.11 -22.39
N GLU A 153 -6.33 2.45 -22.29
CA GLU A 153 -7.30 3.32 -21.61
C GLU A 153 -7.64 2.86 -20.18
N THR A 154 -6.67 2.23 -19.51
CA THR A 154 -6.80 1.68 -18.17
C THR A 154 -6.13 2.61 -17.15
N HIS A 155 -6.91 3.24 -16.30
CA HIS A 155 -6.44 4.28 -15.38
C HIS A 155 -6.10 3.78 -13.97
N SER A 156 -6.16 2.48 -13.73
CA SER A 156 -5.86 1.89 -12.42
C SER A 156 -5.23 0.52 -12.58
N PHE A 157 -4.28 0.21 -11.72
CA PHE A 157 -3.60 -1.07 -11.64
C PHE A 157 -3.69 -1.60 -10.22
N SER A 158 -4.18 -2.83 -10.08
CA SER A 158 -4.34 -3.48 -8.79
C SER A 158 -3.13 -4.31 -8.41
N ALA A 159 -2.98 -4.50 -7.12
CA ALA A 159 -2.00 -5.41 -6.55
C ALA A 159 -2.59 -6.14 -5.35
N MET A 160 -2.25 -7.41 -5.22
CA MET A 160 -2.52 -8.15 -4.00
C MET A 160 -1.39 -7.90 -3.00
N MET A 161 -1.72 -7.50 -1.78
CA MET A 161 -0.73 -7.39 -0.72
C MET A 161 -0.37 -8.79 -0.23
N LEU A 162 0.92 -9.14 -0.27
CA LEU A 162 1.44 -10.46 0.07
C LEU A 162 2.35 -10.33 1.29
N ASP A 163 1.89 -10.83 2.42
CA ASP A 163 2.65 -10.75 3.68
C ASP A 163 3.90 -11.62 3.60
N MET A 164 5.06 -10.98 3.76
CA MET A 164 6.37 -11.62 3.76
C MET A 164 6.86 -11.83 5.20
N TYR A 165 7.50 -12.98 5.45
CA TYR A 165 8.00 -13.36 6.78
C TYR A 165 9.26 -14.22 6.72
N PRO A 166 10.08 -14.26 7.80
CA PRO A 166 11.20 -15.15 7.91
C PRO A 166 10.75 -16.60 8.20
N LYS A 167 11.65 -17.56 8.02
CA LYS A 167 11.57 -18.88 8.63
C LYS A 167 12.25 -18.81 10.00
N GLY A 168 11.60 -19.34 11.02
CA GLY A 168 12.04 -19.21 12.41
C GLY A 168 11.48 -17.98 13.10
N ALA A 169 11.97 -17.67 14.29
CA ALA A 169 11.48 -16.54 15.07
C ALA A 169 11.97 -15.21 14.51
N MET A 170 11.08 -14.21 14.48
CA MET A 170 11.36 -12.91 13.88
C MET A 170 12.55 -12.19 14.54
N HIS A 171 12.78 -12.38 15.83
CA HIS A 171 13.86 -11.71 16.58
C HIS A 171 15.26 -12.27 16.31
N GLU A 172 15.36 -13.45 15.71
CA GLU A 172 16.65 -14.09 15.41
C GLU A 172 17.43 -13.40 14.29
N GLN A 173 16.72 -12.61 13.47
CA GLN A 173 17.30 -11.93 12.32
C GLN A 173 17.03 -10.42 12.40
N PRO A 174 17.89 -9.64 13.09
CA PRO A 174 17.69 -8.21 13.25
C PRO A 174 17.77 -7.47 11.91
N TYR A 175 16.78 -6.65 11.65
CA TYR A 175 16.72 -5.80 10.47
C TYR A 175 17.55 -4.54 10.66
N ARG A 176 18.41 -4.25 9.71
CA ARG A 176 19.34 -3.12 9.75
C ARG A 176 18.91 -2.01 8.79
N GLU A 177 19.31 -0.79 9.11
CA GLU A 177 19.06 0.36 8.26
C GLU A 177 19.56 0.14 6.84
N GLY A 178 18.68 0.37 5.87
CA GLY A 178 18.98 0.23 4.43
C GLY A 178 19.11 -1.20 3.92
N GLN A 179 18.98 -2.21 4.77
CA GLN A 179 18.96 -3.61 4.34
C GLN A 179 17.72 -3.92 3.48
N ASN A 180 17.88 -4.80 2.52
CA ASN A 180 16.75 -5.36 1.81
C ASN A 180 15.91 -6.23 2.76
N PRO A 181 14.65 -5.88 3.07
CA PRO A 181 13.83 -6.64 4.02
C PRO A 181 13.57 -8.08 3.56
N PHE A 182 13.67 -8.35 2.26
CA PHE A 182 13.45 -9.68 1.68
C PHE A 182 14.66 -10.61 1.78
N GLU A 183 15.78 -10.13 2.30
CA GLU A 183 16.89 -11.02 2.75
C GLU A 183 16.52 -11.73 4.06
N ILE A 184 15.62 -11.14 4.85
CA ILE A 184 15.09 -11.67 6.10
C ILE A 184 13.71 -12.29 5.88
N ALA A 185 12.73 -11.49 5.49
CA ALA A 185 11.36 -11.92 5.23
C ALA A 185 11.26 -12.54 3.82
N GLN A 186 11.77 -13.76 3.66
CA GLN A 186 11.91 -14.43 2.38
C GLN A 186 10.69 -15.22 1.94
N TYR A 187 9.77 -15.56 2.86
CA TYR A 187 8.68 -16.49 2.63
C TYR A 187 7.33 -15.81 2.64
N PHE A 188 6.38 -16.43 1.95
CA PHE A 188 4.98 -16.04 1.90
C PHE A 188 4.08 -17.27 1.84
N ASP A 189 2.79 -17.15 2.17
CA ASP A 189 1.82 -18.22 1.97
C ASP A 189 1.45 -18.29 0.47
N SER A 190 1.70 -19.43 -0.18
CA SER A 190 1.42 -19.62 -1.62
C SER A 190 -0.07 -19.81 -1.93
N GLY A 191 -0.91 -20.03 -0.93
CA GLY A 191 -2.33 -20.25 -1.05
C GLY A 191 -3.10 -19.81 0.19
N ASN A 192 -4.30 -20.36 0.38
CA ASN A 192 -5.21 -20.04 1.49
C ASN A 192 -5.74 -18.59 1.44
N TYR A 193 -6.07 -18.13 0.23
CA TYR A 193 -6.72 -16.85 0.00
C TYR A 193 -8.18 -17.05 -0.37
N ILE A 194 -9.06 -16.33 0.32
CA ILE A 194 -10.47 -16.26 0.00
C ILE A 194 -10.78 -14.92 -0.64
N HIS A 195 -11.66 -14.93 -1.61
CA HIS A 195 -12.12 -13.68 -2.21
C HIS A 195 -13.64 -13.60 -2.21
N SER A 196 -14.14 -12.38 -2.16
CA SER A 196 -15.56 -12.07 -2.28
C SER A 196 -15.74 -10.81 -3.12
N ARG A 197 -16.85 -10.69 -3.83
CA ARG A 197 -17.16 -9.52 -4.65
C ARG A 197 -18.01 -8.52 -3.87
N ASN A 198 -17.56 -7.30 -3.80
CA ASN A 198 -18.37 -6.19 -3.30
C ASN A 198 -19.18 -5.57 -4.45
N ALA A 199 -20.45 -5.91 -4.55
CA ALA A 199 -21.32 -5.44 -5.63
C ALA A 199 -21.49 -3.90 -5.67
N THR A 200 -21.41 -3.23 -4.53
CA THR A 200 -21.56 -1.77 -4.43
C THR A 200 -20.39 -1.04 -5.05
N TYR A 201 -19.16 -1.43 -4.71
CA TYR A 201 -17.94 -0.79 -5.19
C TYR A 201 -17.31 -1.51 -6.38
N ARG A 202 -17.78 -2.72 -6.71
CA ARG A 202 -17.28 -3.56 -7.81
C ARG A 202 -15.82 -3.99 -7.65
N ASN A 203 -15.31 -4.03 -6.41
CA ASN A 203 -13.99 -4.55 -6.12
C ASN A 203 -14.06 -6.01 -5.66
N ILE A 204 -12.95 -6.72 -5.84
CA ILE A 204 -12.71 -7.98 -5.15
C ILE A 204 -12.14 -7.67 -3.78
N TRP A 205 -12.63 -8.37 -2.78
CA TRP A 205 -12.14 -8.31 -1.40
C TRP A 205 -11.40 -9.60 -1.11
N ILE A 206 -10.07 -9.51 -0.91
CA ILE A 206 -9.19 -10.66 -0.71
C ILE A 206 -8.76 -10.69 0.75
N GLN A 207 -8.82 -11.87 1.37
CA GLN A 207 -8.36 -12.11 2.73
C GLN A 207 -7.64 -13.45 2.78
N GLY A 208 -6.65 -13.61 3.66
CA GLY A 208 -5.86 -14.85 3.74
C GLY A 208 -4.48 -14.62 4.33
N GLY A 209 -3.57 -15.51 3.96
CA GLY A 209 -2.17 -15.44 4.37
C GLY A 209 -1.94 -15.67 5.86
N PRO A 210 -0.72 -15.38 6.36
CA PRO A 210 -0.33 -15.64 7.75
C PRO A 210 -1.21 -14.89 8.75
N ARG A 211 -1.70 -13.69 8.39
CA ARG A 211 -2.60 -12.94 9.28
C ARG A 211 -3.90 -13.68 9.53
N ALA A 212 -4.55 -14.17 8.48
CA ALA A 212 -5.82 -14.87 8.62
C ALA A 212 -5.66 -16.18 9.41
N ARG A 213 -4.65 -17.00 9.08
CA ARG A 213 -4.49 -18.32 9.72
C ARG A 213 -4.00 -18.27 11.17
N LEU A 214 -3.27 -17.22 11.55
CA LEU A 214 -2.65 -17.17 12.87
C LEU A 214 -3.35 -16.24 13.86
N PHE A 215 -3.92 -15.13 13.37
CA PHE A 215 -4.52 -14.11 14.23
C PHE A 215 -6.05 -14.03 14.10
N PHE A 216 -6.60 -14.61 13.03
CA PHE A 216 -8.04 -14.59 12.75
C PHE A 216 -8.57 -15.98 12.39
N SER A 217 -7.92 -17.06 12.88
CA SER A 217 -8.29 -18.46 12.58
C SER A 217 -9.77 -18.75 12.84
N ASP A 218 -10.30 -18.25 13.95
CA ASP A 218 -11.69 -18.47 14.36
C ASP A 218 -12.68 -17.56 13.63
N ARG A 219 -12.20 -16.45 13.06
CA ARG A 219 -12.99 -15.42 12.38
C ARG A 219 -12.29 -14.89 11.13
N PRO A 220 -12.01 -15.72 10.10
CA PRO A 220 -11.19 -15.34 8.95
C PRO A 220 -11.75 -14.16 8.14
N LYS A 221 -13.06 -13.92 8.20
CA LYS A 221 -13.72 -12.75 7.59
C LYS A 221 -13.38 -11.41 8.26
N LEU A 222 -12.77 -11.43 9.45
CA LEU A 222 -12.27 -10.23 10.11
C LEU A 222 -10.79 -9.96 9.80
N ALA A 223 -10.10 -10.88 9.10
CA ALA A 223 -8.74 -10.66 8.67
C ALA A 223 -8.64 -9.41 7.78
N PRO A 224 -7.54 -8.66 7.86
CA PRO A 224 -7.31 -7.48 7.02
C PRO A 224 -7.41 -7.79 5.53
N ALA A 225 -7.95 -6.83 4.77
CA ALA A 225 -8.02 -6.93 3.32
C ALA A 225 -6.63 -6.89 2.69
N MET A 226 -6.44 -7.67 1.63
CA MET A 226 -5.17 -7.77 0.89
C MET A 226 -5.24 -7.19 -0.51
N ASN A 227 -6.43 -6.93 -1.06
CA ASN A 227 -6.58 -6.27 -2.34
C ASN A 227 -6.27 -4.78 -2.22
N LYS A 228 -5.46 -4.25 -3.13
CA LYS A 228 -5.16 -2.81 -3.24
C LYS A 228 -5.24 -2.32 -4.68
N THR A 229 -5.43 -1.02 -4.85
CA THR A 229 -5.32 -0.30 -6.12
C THR A 229 -4.30 0.81 -5.93
N PRO A 230 -3.00 0.46 -5.88
CA PRO A 230 -1.96 1.39 -5.48
C PRO A 230 -1.55 2.34 -6.60
N LEU A 231 -1.57 1.91 -7.88
CA LEU A 231 -1.10 2.71 -9.01
C LEU A 231 -2.30 3.19 -9.83
N VAL A 232 -2.46 4.52 -9.93
CA VAL A 232 -3.62 5.17 -10.55
C VAL A 232 -3.16 6.37 -11.37
N LYS A 233 -3.65 6.50 -12.61
CA LYS A 233 -3.60 7.76 -13.35
C LYS A 233 -4.62 8.71 -12.74
N TRP A 234 -4.14 9.58 -11.89
CA TRP A 234 -4.99 10.33 -10.97
C TRP A 234 -5.81 11.40 -11.67
N ASP A 235 -7.07 11.52 -11.31
CA ASP A 235 -7.94 12.64 -11.62
C ASP A 235 -8.40 13.31 -10.33
N ARG A 236 -8.48 14.64 -10.30
CA ARG A 236 -8.86 15.42 -9.12
C ARG A 236 -10.23 15.07 -8.54
N THR A 237 -11.06 14.37 -9.28
CA THR A 237 -12.38 13.89 -8.83
C THR A 237 -12.34 12.51 -8.18
N TYR A 238 -11.20 11.80 -8.24
CA TYR A 238 -11.06 10.48 -7.64
C TYR A 238 -10.91 10.54 -6.13
N ALA A 239 -11.36 9.48 -5.46
CA ALA A 239 -11.27 9.39 -4.02
C ALA A 239 -11.05 7.94 -3.56
N TYR A 240 -10.06 7.74 -2.71
CA TYR A 240 -9.94 6.53 -1.92
C TYR A 240 -11.02 6.46 -0.84
N VAL A 241 -11.71 5.31 -0.73
CA VAL A 241 -12.82 5.11 0.22
C VAL A 241 -12.34 4.42 1.48
N SER A 242 -11.56 3.35 1.35
CA SER A 242 -10.99 2.58 2.46
C SER A 242 -9.53 2.34 2.16
N SER A 243 -8.66 3.24 2.61
CA SER A 243 -7.26 3.26 2.21
C SER A 243 -7.15 3.04 0.68
N THR A 244 -6.15 2.34 0.21
CA THR A 244 -5.99 1.95 -1.20
C THR A 244 -6.81 0.72 -1.61
N HIS A 245 -7.64 0.16 -0.71
CA HIS A 245 -8.45 -1.05 -0.97
C HIS A 245 -9.68 -0.79 -1.85
N MET A 246 -10.16 0.45 -1.90
CA MET A 246 -11.40 0.82 -2.58
C MET A 246 -11.38 2.27 -3.06
N MET A 247 -11.86 2.51 -4.27
CA MET A 247 -11.90 3.84 -4.89
C MET A 247 -13.29 4.24 -5.38
N LEU A 248 -13.45 5.54 -5.60
CA LEU A 248 -14.55 6.14 -6.37
C LEU A 248 -13.98 7.13 -7.40
N PRO A 249 -14.50 7.11 -8.64
CA PRO A 249 -15.61 6.30 -9.15
C PRO A 249 -15.26 4.81 -9.20
N ARG A 250 -16.27 3.97 -9.07
CA ARG A 250 -16.11 2.52 -8.83
C ARG A 250 -15.54 1.72 -10.01
N HIS A 251 -15.49 2.28 -11.24
CA HIS A 251 -14.86 1.61 -12.37
C HIS A 251 -13.34 1.41 -12.17
N LEU A 252 -12.71 2.24 -11.32
CA LEU A 252 -11.31 2.10 -10.94
C LEU A 252 -11.01 0.83 -10.12
N ASN A 253 -12.04 0.20 -9.56
CA ASN A 253 -11.90 -1.03 -8.80
C ASN A 253 -12.02 -2.30 -9.66
N LEU A 254 -12.30 -2.17 -10.95
CA LEU A 254 -12.41 -3.28 -11.92
C LEU A 254 -11.03 -3.71 -12.41
N THR A 255 -10.17 -4.04 -11.49
CA THR A 255 -8.75 -4.32 -11.76
C THR A 255 -8.44 -5.81 -11.76
N TYR A 256 -9.29 -6.61 -11.10
CA TYR A 256 -9.25 -8.05 -11.21
C TYR A 256 -10.44 -8.51 -12.07
N ASP A 257 -10.17 -9.31 -13.06
CA ASP A 257 -11.24 -9.89 -13.87
C ASP A 257 -11.46 -11.35 -13.46
N ASP A 258 -12.63 -11.61 -12.88
CA ASP A 258 -13.08 -12.94 -12.51
C ASP A 258 -13.94 -13.60 -13.59
N GLN A 259 -14.12 -12.92 -14.72
CA GLN A 259 -14.89 -13.42 -15.89
C GLN A 259 -13.99 -13.84 -17.04
N GLY A 260 -12.69 -13.95 -16.82
CA GLY A 260 -11.72 -14.41 -17.79
C GLY A 260 -11.13 -13.35 -18.72
N GLY A 261 -11.37 -12.06 -18.46
CA GLY A 261 -10.62 -10.98 -19.09
C GLY A 261 -9.26 -10.84 -18.40
N GLU A 262 -8.19 -11.06 -19.14
CA GLU A 262 -6.84 -11.03 -18.58
C GLU A 262 -6.36 -9.58 -18.40
N ARG A 263 -6.67 -8.98 -17.27
CA ARG A 263 -6.09 -7.70 -16.89
C ARG A 263 -4.78 -7.91 -16.13
N PRO A 264 -3.74 -7.13 -16.43
CA PRO A 264 -2.52 -7.20 -15.65
C PRO A 264 -2.78 -6.75 -14.23
N SER A 265 -2.16 -7.46 -13.30
CA SER A 265 -2.16 -7.14 -11.88
C SER A 265 -0.80 -7.38 -11.29
N GLY A 266 -0.52 -6.75 -10.15
CA GLY A 266 0.74 -6.91 -9.42
C GLY A 266 0.55 -7.50 -8.05
N VAL A 267 1.66 -7.53 -7.31
CA VAL A 267 1.73 -7.87 -5.90
C VAL A 267 2.44 -6.74 -5.16
N LEU A 268 1.99 -6.40 -3.98
CA LEU A 268 2.75 -5.63 -3.00
C LEU A 268 3.37 -6.61 -2.01
N LEU A 269 4.68 -6.84 -2.11
CA LEU A 269 5.41 -7.58 -1.09
C LEU A 269 5.39 -6.74 0.19
N HIS A 270 4.78 -7.28 1.24
CA HIS A 270 4.54 -6.55 2.48
C HIS A 270 5.50 -7.01 3.57
N ALA A 271 6.56 -6.25 3.80
CA ALA A 271 7.65 -6.54 4.75
C ALA A 271 7.27 -6.14 6.19
N LYS A 272 6.11 -6.60 6.66
CA LYS A 272 5.61 -6.28 8.00
C LYS A 272 6.30 -7.08 9.10
N PHE A 273 6.55 -8.36 8.87
CA PHE A 273 7.00 -9.32 9.87
C PHE A 273 8.53 -9.36 9.95
N LEU A 274 9.11 -8.31 10.52
CA LEU A 274 10.51 -8.18 10.88
C LEU A 274 10.64 -8.09 12.41
N ASP A 275 11.85 -8.12 12.94
CA ASP A 275 12.11 -7.98 14.38
C ASP A 275 11.52 -6.69 14.98
N THR A 276 11.45 -5.61 14.19
CA THR A 276 10.85 -4.33 14.55
C THR A 276 9.33 -4.39 14.74
N PHE A 277 8.67 -5.47 14.29
CA PHE A 277 7.21 -5.59 14.29
C PHE A 277 6.59 -5.50 15.69
N ALA A 278 7.17 -6.19 16.67
CA ALA A 278 6.66 -6.20 18.05
C ALA A 278 6.72 -4.81 18.70
N ALA A 279 7.81 -4.08 18.49
CA ALA A 279 7.97 -2.71 18.99
C ALA A 279 6.97 -1.75 18.32
N LYS A 280 6.81 -1.83 17.01
CA LYS A 280 5.81 -1.03 16.27
C LYS A 280 4.38 -1.36 16.70
N ALA A 281 4.06 -2.64 16.88
CA ALA A 281 2.74 -3.05 17.35
C ALA A 281 2.44 -2.49 18.75
N ALA A 282 3.42 -2.46 19.64
CA ALA A 282 3.29 -1.88 20.98
C ALA A 282 3.10 -0.35 20.91
N GLU A 283 3.87 0.37 20.10
CA GLU A 283 3.73 1.82 19.87
C GLU A 283 2.32 2.14 19.36
N GLU A 284 1.85 1.43 18.37
CA GLU A 284 0.54 1.68 17.74
C GLU A 284 -0.64 1.36 18.68
N LEU A 285 -0.51 0.33 19.53
CA LEU A 285 -1.48 0.05 20.59
C LEU A 285 -1.52 1.18 21.62
N ALA A 286 -0.38 1.69 22.04
CA ALA A 286 -0.30 2.80 23.00
C ALA A 286 -0.93 4.08 22.43
N ARG A 287 -0.77 4.33 21.13
CA ARG A 287 -1.35 5.48 20.41
C ARG A 287 -2.85 5.34 20.13
N GLY A 288 -3.39 4.13 20.00
CA GLY A 288 -4.81 3.86 19.68
C GLY A 288 -5.27 4.45 18.33
N GLN A 289 -4.37 4.60 17.35
CA GLN A 289 -4.62 5.33 16.11
C GLN A 289 -5.02 4.44 14.91
N HIS A 290 -5.05 3.12 15.05
CA HIS A 290 -5.35 2.17 13.97
C HIS A 290 -6.83 1.82 13.79
N TYR A 291 -7.13 1.13 12.64
CA TYR A 291 -8.45 0.67 12.25
C TYR A 291 -9.08 -0.26 13.30
N ALA A 292 -10.42 -0.29 13.37
CA ALA A 292 -11.20 -1.14 14.28
C ALA A 292 -10.73 -1.07 15.75
N GLN A 293 -10.40 0.14 16.26
CA GLN A 293 -9.91 0.36 17.63
C GLN A 293 -8.63 -0.46 17.94
N SER A 294 -7.83 -0.70 16.92
CA SER A 294 -6.61 -1.54 17.01
C SER A 294 -6.90 -3.02 17.32
N GLU A 295 -8.08 -3.55 16.96
CA GLU A 295 -8.39 -4.99 17.13
C GLU A 295 -7.36 -5.88 16.44
N GLU A 296 -6.91 -5.50 15.25
CA GLU A 296 -5.82 -6.18 14.55
C GLU A 296 -4.56 -6.24 15.43
N TYR A 297 -4.16 -5.12 16.04
CA TYR A 297 -2.98 -5.07 16.91
C TYR A 297 -3.18 -5.75 18.26
N ARG A 298 -4.43 -5.85 18.76
CA ARG A 298 -4.73 -6.69 19.93
C ARG A 298 -4.58 -8.17 19.59
N ALA A 299 -5.11 -8.61 18.45
CA ALA A 299 -4.92 -9.97 17.97
C ALA A 299 -3.44 -10.29 17.75
N TYR A 300 -2.67 -9.33 17.24
CA TYR A 300 -1.21 -9.47 17.14
C TYR A 300 -0.55 -9.59 18.52
N ARG A 301 -0.88 -8.75 19.48
CA ARG A 301 -0.32 -8.81 20.84
C ARG A 301 -0.63 -10.13 21.53
N GLU A 302 -1.85 -10.61 21.40
CA GLU A 302 -2.28 -11.90 21.97
C GLU A 302 -1.67 -13.09 21.24
N GLY A 303 -1.45 -12.95 19.94
CA GLY A 303 -0.95 -14.02 19.07
C GLY A 303 0.56 -14.01 18.80
N ILE A 304 1.25 -12.90 19.05
CA ILE A 304 2.69 -12.79 18.84
C ILE A 304 3.43 -12.90 20.16
N SER A 305 3.82 -14.11 20.52
CA SER A 305 5.08 -14.23 21.23
C SER A 305 6.22 -13.95 20.24
N ARG A 306 7.32 -13.32 20.68
CA ARG A 306 8.53 -13.09 19.86
C ARG A 306 9.09 -14.37 19.25
N GLU A 307 8.67 -15.53 19.73
CA GLU A 307 9.14 -16.88 19.37
C GLU A 307 8.31 -17.55 18.28
N ARG A 308 7.21 -16.92 17.80
CA ARG A 308 6.32 -17.59 16.84
C ARG A 308 6.93 -17.65 15.44
N ASP A 309 7.14 -18.86 14.97
CA ASP A 309 7.44 -19.12 13.56
C ASP A 309 6.18 -18.99 12.72
N LEU A 310 6.23 -18.11 11.72
CA LEU A 310 5.13 -17.94 10.74
C LEU A 310 5.20 -18.95 9.60
N TRP A 311 6.31 -19.69 9.49
CA TRP A 311 6.52 -20.68 8.46
C TRP A 311 5.58 -21.89 8.62
N CYS A 312 5.13 -22.46 7.51
CA CYS A 312 4.31 -23.67 7.45
C CYS A 312 4.61 -24.43 6.14
N ASN A 313 4.01 -25.63 5.98
CA ASN A 313 4.34 -26.53 4.87
C ASN A 313 4.01 -26.00 3.47
N TRP A 314 3.16 -24.96 3.35
CA TRP A 314 2.87 -24.28 2.08
C TRP A 314 3.48 -22.87 2.00
N SER A 315 4.44 -22.59 2.87
CA SER A 315 5.25 -21.38 2.73
C SER A 315 6.21 -21.54 1.57
N GLU A 316 6.16 -20.60 0.63
CA GLU A 316 7.07 -20.56 -0.52
C GLU A 316 8.11 -19.47 -0.31
N LYS A 317 9.34 -19.74 -0.73
CA LYS A 317 10.38 -18.72 -0.79
C LYS A 317 10.17 -17.86 -2.04
N TYR A 318 10.16 -16.56 -1.87
CA TYR A 318 10.04 -15.62 -2.99
C TYR A 318 11.27 -15.67 -3.89
N VAL A 319 11.05 -15.78 -5.18
CA VAL A 319 12.10 -15.83 -6.20
C VAL A 319 11.98 -14.61 -7.13
N ASN A 320 10.85 -14.45 -7.82
CA ASN A 320 10.60 -13.35 -8.78
C ASN A 320 9.11 -13.26 -9.14
N TRP A 321 8.76 -12.32 -10.00
CA TRP A 321 7.39 -12.10 -10.44
C TRP A 321 6.77 -13.29 -11.19
N ARG A 322 7.57 -14.12 -11.91
CA ARG A 322 7.05 -15.29 -12.65
C ARG A 322 6.51 -16.36 -11.72
N GLN A 323 7.17 -16.55 -10.57
CA GLN A 323 6.65 -17.45 -9.53
C GLN A 323 5.26 -17.01 -9.08
N LEU A 324 5.07 -15.71 -8.84
CA LEU A 324 3.78 -15.17 -8.41
C LEU A 324 2.69 -15.34 -9.48
N GLU A 325 3.04 -15.21 -10.75
CA GLU A 325 2.13 -15.47 -11.88
C GLU A 325 1.74 -16.95 -11.96
N VAL A 326 2.72 -17.86 -11.87
CA VAL A 326 2.47 -19.32 -11.88
C VAL A 326 1.58 -19.75 -10.72
N LEU A 327 1.73 -19.14 -9.56
CA LEU A 327 0.89 -19.40 -8.38
C LEU A 327 -0.49 -18.71 -8.45
N GLY A 328 -0.77 -17.92 -9.50
CA GLY A 328 -2.03 -17.21 -9.66
C GLY A 328 -2.22 -16.02 -8.72
N LEU A 329 -1.14 -15.51 -8.10
CA LEU A 329 -1.17 -14.36 -7.19
C LEU A 329 -1.11 -13.02 -7.93
N MET A 330 -0.72 -13.03 -9.20
CA MET A 330 -0.74 -11.89 -10.12
C MET A 330 -0.96 -12.39 -11.55
N SER A 331 -1.22 -11.47 -12.47
CA SER A 331 -1.38 -11.76 -13.88
C SER A 331 -0.61 -10.74 -14.73
N LYS A 332 0.08 -11.20 -15.77
CA LYS A 332 0.60 -10.30 -16.81
C LYS A 332 -0.50 -9.78 -17.73
N GLY A 333 -1.68 -10.43 -17.74
CA GLY A 333 -2.73 -10.15 -18.66
C GLY A 333 -2.24 -10.32 -20.11
N ASN A 334 -2.63 -9.37 -20.95
CA ASN A 334 -2.19 -9.25 -22.33
C ASN A 334 -1.04 -8.24 -22.51
N TRP A 335 -0.36 -7.85 -21.45
CA TRP A 335 0.87 -7.06 -21.50
C TRP A 335 2.06 -8.00 -21.66
N ALA A 336 2.51 -8.15 -22.93
CA ALA A 336 3.62 -9.02 -23.31
C ALA A 336 4.91 -8.25 -23.63
#